data_13321ed4b461ad59740bfb055026df66
#
_entry.id   13321ed4b461ad59740bfb055026df66
#
_cell.length_a   1.000
_cell.length_b   1.000
_cell.length_c   1.000
_cell.angle_alpha   90.00
_cell.angle_beta   90.00
_cell.angle_gamma   90.00
#
_symmetry.space_group_name_H-M   'P 1'
#
loop_
_entity.id
_entity.type
_entity.pdbx_description
1 polymer ?
#
loop_
_entity_poly.entity_id
_entity_poly.type
_entity_poly.pdbx_seq_one_letter_code
_entity_poly.pdbx_strand_id
1 'polypeptide(L)'
;ALSIPIKRDSLQFVVNGFVRNERPSFYYRHYIGRNAMWNNEHLNKMFHARINASLQYKATKLTASIENIQNYVYFQEQLTAYAGTDGYENFRHAIGVAQANKNVQLLGITLNQDFHWGVFNWENELTYQVSSNKDVLPVPTFSAYSNAYLLFRIAKVLRTELGVDVRYFTRYNAPTYSPIIGQYAIQDAQYATSIGNYPIINAYANFHLKRTRFYL
;
A
#
# COMPACT_ATOMS: atom_id res chain seq x y z
N ALA A 1 -13.39 12.93 -12.09
CA ALA A 1 -13.56 11.48 -12.07
C ALA A 1 -14.80 11.09 -12.87
N LEU A 2 -14.70 10.06 -13.68
CA LEU A 2 -15.83 9.47 -14.42
C LEU A 2 -16.11 8.09 -13.83
N SER A 3 -17.39 7.78 -13.58
CA SER A 3 -17.81 6.45 -13.13
C SER A 3 -18.99 6.00 -13.99
N ILE A 4 -18.89 4.82 -14.58
CA ILE A 4 -19.93 4.23 -15.43
C ILE A 4 -20.33 2.88 -14.82
N PRO A 5 -21.42 2.81 -14.04
CA PRO A 5 -21.94 1.56 -13.53
C PRO A 5 -22.82 0.88 -14.58
N ILE A 6 -22.59 -0.40 -14.82
CA ILE A 6 -23.49 -1.28 -15.60
C ILE A 6 -23.92 -2.39 -14.66
N LYS A 7 -25.22 -2.44 -14.36
CA LYS A 7 -25.80 -3.43 -13.47
C LYS A 7 -26.84 -4.27 -14.22
N ARG A 8 -26.69 -5.58 -14.15
CA ARG A 8 -27.68 -6.53 -14.68
C ARG A 8 -27.79 -7.71 -13.71
N ASP A 9 -28.96 -7.92 -13.14
CA ASP A 9 -29.23 -8.92 -12.10
C ASP A 9 -28.20 -8.83 -10.94
N SER A 10 -27.43 -9.90 -10.74
CA SER A 10 -26.38 -9.98 -9.72
C SER A 10 -24.98 -9.58 -10.23
N LEU A 11 -24.85 -9.19 -11.52
CA LEU A 11 -23.59 -8.77 -12.12
C LEU A 11 -23.51 -7.25 -12.13
N GLN A 12 -22.43 -6.70 -11.60
CA GLN A 12 -22.15 -5.27 -11.63
C GLN A 12 -20.78 -5.03 -12.24
N PHE A 13 -20.73 -4.17 -13.26
CA PHE A 13 -19.50 -3.68 -13.85
C PHE A 13 -19.39 -2.18 -13.60
N VAL A 14 -18.24 -1.72 -13.10
CA VAL A 14 -17.98 -0.31 -12.83
C VAL A 14 -16.63 0.07 -13.41
N VAL A 15 -16.60 1.12 -14.21
CA VAL A 15 -15.36 1.75 -14.65
C VAL A 15 -15.31 3.16 -14.10
N ASN A 16 -14.19 3.52 -13.52
CA ASN A 16 -13.92 4.88 -13.08
C ASN A 16 -12.49 5.27 -13.42
N GLY A 17 -12.25 6.56 -13.54
CA GLY A 17 -10.92 7.06 -13.82
C GLY A 17 -10.80 8.55 -13.49
N PHE A 18 -9.56 8.99 -13.42
CA PHE A 18 -9.26 10.41 -13.28
C PHE A 18 -7.99 10.76 -14.04
N VAL A 19 -7.88 12.03 -14.36
CA VAL A 19 -6.66 12.67 -14.86
C VAL A 19 -6.42 13.91 -14.03
N ARG A 20 -5.20 14.08 -13.53
CA ARG A 20 -4.76 15.23 -12.75
C ARG A 20 -3.45 15.76 -13.30
N ASN A 21 -3.28 17.07 -13.26
CA ASN A 21 -2.02 17.73 -13.59
C ASN A 21 -1.77 18.80 -12.52
N GLU A 22 -0.98 18.46 -11.52
CA GLU A 22 -0.84 19.22 -10.29
C GLU A 22 0.63 19.60 -10.04
N ARG A 23 0.85 20.75 -9.45
CA ARG A 23 2.18 21.07 -8.90
C ARG A 23 2.43 20.14 -7.70
N PRO A 24 3.69 19.68 -7.52
CA PRO A 24 4.08 19.01 -6.30
C PRO A 24 3.71 19.84 -5.06
N SER A 25 3.32 19.18 -3.98
CA SER A 25 2.92 19.86 -2.75
C SER A 25 4.04 20.78 -2.25
N PHE A 26 3.67 21.76 -1.43
CA PHE A 26 4.62 22.70 -0.85
C PHE A 26 5.77 21.99 -0.13
N TYR A 27 5.47 20.87 0.53
CA TYR A 27 6.45 20.09 1.27
C TYR A 27 7.57 19.52 0.39
N TYR A 28 7.31 19.12 -0.84
CA TYR A 28 8.35 18.72 -1.80
C TYR A 28 9.14 19.92 -2.33
N ARG A 29 8.53 21.08 -2.38
CA ARG A 29 9.18 22.28 -2.96
C ARG A 29 10.01 23.03 -1.94
N HIS A 30 9.51 23.19 -0.72
CA HIS A 30 10.17 23.95 0.34
C HIS A 30 10.10 23.21 1.66
N TYR A 31 11.23 23.10 2.30
CA TYR A 31 11.33 22.61 3.66
C TYR A 31 12.57 23.16 4.33
N ILE A 32 12.42 23.57 5.58
CA ILE A 32 13.52 23.97 6.47
C ILE A 32 13.33 23.27 7.79
N GLY A 33 14.21 22.35 8.10
CA GLY A 33 14.27 21.62 9.36
C GLY A 33 15.69 21.60 9.91
N ARG A 34 15.83 21.05 11.10
CA ARG A 34 17.16 20.98 11.76
C ARG A 34 18.17 20.15 10.96
N ASN A 35 17.72 19.06 10.35
CA ASN A 35 18.60 18.06 9.73
C ASN A 35 18.36 17.88 8.23
N ALA A 36 17.44 18.65 7.63
CA ALA A 36 17.19 18.65 6.20
C ALA A 36 16.64 20.00 5.75
N MET A 37 17.03 20.41 4.55
CA MET A 37 16.57 21.66 3.94
C MET A 37 16.56 21.48 2.42
N TRP A 38 15.50 21.96 1.76
CA TRP A 38 15.44 22.05 0.30
C TRP A 38 14.59 23.22 -0.18
N ASN A 39 14.94 23.70 -1.37
CA ASN A 39 14.21 24.70 -2.14
C ASN A 39 14.16 24.27 -3.60
N ASN A 40 13.08 23.61 -4.01
CA ASN A 40 12.90 22.92 -5.29
C ASN A 40 11.82 23.62 -6.14
N GLU A 41 12.01 24.89 -6.48
CA GLU A 41 11.06 25.64 -7.31
C GLU A 41 10.96 25.12 -8.75
N HIS A 42 11.96 24.41 -9.23
CA HIS A 42 12.09 23.91 -10.59
C HIS A 42 11.35 22.57 -10.84
N LEU A 43 10.70 21.99 -9.83
CA LEU A 43 9.96 20.75 -10.01
C LEU A 43 8.83 20.92 -11.03
N ASN A 44 8.80 20.03 -12.01
CA ASN A 44 7.74 19.96 -13.00
C ASN A 44 6.40 19.53 -12.37
N LYS A 45 5.30 19.93 -13.02
CA LYS A 45 3.98 19.42 -12.65
C LYS A 45 3.93 17.92 -12.82
N MET A 46 3.32 17.25 -11.87
CA MET A 46 3.07 15.82 -11.88
C MET A 46 1.75 15.55 -12.63
N PHE A 47 1.83 14.79 -13.73
CA PHE A 47 0.64 14.31 -14.43
C PHE A 47 0.33 12.90 -13.95
N HIS A 48 -0.89 12.68 -13.48
CA HIS A 48 -1.35 11.39 -12.98
C HIS A 48 -2.68 11.02 -13.63
N ALA A 49 -2.68 9.93 -14.38
CA ALA A 49 -3.88 9.33 -14.96
C ALA A 49 -4.07 7.91 -14.39
N ARG A 50 -5.29 7.58 -13.99
CA ARG A 50 -5.67 6.26 -13.51
C ARG A 50 -7.01 5.84 -14.06
N ILE A 51 -7.12 4.58 -14.46
CA ILE A 51 -8.34 3.90 -14.84
C ILE A 51 -8.48 2.65 -13.98
N ASN A 52 -9.66 2.45 -13.40
CA ASN A 52 -10.02 1.24 -12.68
C ASN A 52 -11.26 0.64 -13.32
N ALA A 53 -11.25 -0.67 -13.53
CA ALA A 53 -12.42 -1.45 -13.93
C ALA A 53 -12.66 -2.51 -12.85
N SER A 54 -13.90 -2.63 -12.37
CA SER A 54 -14.27 -3.67 -11.42
C SER A 54 -15.49 -4.43 -11.92
N LEU A 55 -15.43 -5.74 -11.79
CA LEU A 55 -16.49 -6.68 -12.08
C LEU A 55 -16.85 -7.41 -10.79
N GLN A 56 -18.10 -7.29 -10.36
CA GLN A 56 -18.60 -7.97 -9.17
C GLN A 56 -19.73 -8.90 -9.55
N TYR A 57 -19.62 -10.14 -9.10
CA TYR A 57 -20.67 -11.14 -9.20
C TYR A 57 -20.82 -11.84 -7.84
N LYS A 58 -21.97 -11.62 -7.17
CA LYS A 58 -22.21 -12.14 -5.82
C LYS A 58 -21.06 -11.74 -4.86
N ALA A 59 -20.40 -12.72 -4.28
CA ALA A 59 -19.30 -12.57 -3.33
C ALA A 59 -17.91 -12.44 -3.99
N THR A 60 -17.84 -12.49 -5.33
CA THR A 60 -16.60 -12.37 -6.10
C THR A 60 -16.48 -10.97 -6.69
N LYS A 61 -15.37 -10.29 -6.46
CA LYS A 61 -15.07 -9.00 -7.09
C LYS A 61 -13.66 -9.02 -7.67
N LEU A 62 -13.58 -8.78 -8.96
CA LEU A 62 -12.31 -8.59 -9.68
C LEU A 62 -12.14 -7.12 -10.00
N THR A 63 -11.00 -6.55 -9.64
CA THR A 63 -10.64 -5.16 -9.96
C THR A 63 -9.33 -5.13 -10.73
N ALA A 64 -9.30 -4.43 -11.86
CA ALA A 64 -8.08 -4.13 -12.61
C ALA A 64 -7.84 -2.62 -12.61
N SER A 65 -6.60 -2.19 -12.42
CA SER A 65 -6.20 -0.79 -12.43
C SER A 65 -4.95 -0.57 -13.27
N ILE A 66 -4.94 0.52 -14.01
CA ILE A 66 -3.78 0.99 -14.76
C ILE A 66 -3.55 2.44 -14.38
N GLU A 67 -2.32 2.76 -13.99
CA GLU A 67 -1.89 4.12 -13.66
C GLU A 67 -0.70 4.52 -14.51
N ASN A 68 -0.66 5.79 -14.91
CA ASN A 68 0.49 6.41 -15.54
C ASN A 68 0.79 7.72 -14.81
N ILE A 69 2.00 7.83 -14.28
CA ILE A 69 2.46 9.00 -13.54
C ILE A 69 3.70 9.56 -14.24
N GLN A 70 3.61 10.79 -14.71
CA GLN A 70 4.74 11.52 -15.27
C GLN A 70 5.27 12.49 -14.22
N ASN A 71 6.60 12.67 -14.21
CA ASN A 71 7.28 13.55 -13.27
C ASN A 71 6.95 13.20 -11.80
N TYR A 72 6.88 11.91 -11.47
CA TYR A 72 6.59 11.47 -10.12
C TYR A 72 7.61 12.01 -9.13
N VAL A 73 7.15 12.66 -8.05
CA VAL A 73 8.00 13.26 -7.03
C VAL A 73 7.98 12.40 -5.78
N TYR A 74 9.15 12.14 -5.23
CA TYR A 74 9.31 11.27 -4.07
C TYR A 74 10.47 11.73 -3.17
N PHE A 75 10.48 11.28 -1.93
CA PHE A 75 11.63 11.42 -1.05
C PHE A 75 12.60 10.27 -1.28
N GLN A 76 13.88 10.57 -1.29
CA GLN A 76 14.95 9.61 -1.46
C GLN A 76 15.97 9.77 -0.34
N GLU A 77 16.33 8.63 0.25
CA GLU A 77 17.42 8.52 1.21
C GLU A 77 18.76 8.43 0.48
N GLN A 78 19.78 9.06 1.03
CA GLN A 78 21.16 8.92 0.61
C GLN A 78 22.00 8.59 1.83
N LEU A 79 22.70 7.48 1.78
CA LEU A 79 23.59 7.01 2.83
C LEU A 79 25.03 7.17 2.40
N THR A 80 25.83 7.89 3.18
CA THR A 80 27.26 8.00 2.95
C THR A 80 27.99 7.32 4.08
N ALA A 81 28.68 6.22 3.75
CA ALA A 81 29.51 5.50 4.71
C ALA A 81 30.74 6.34 5.08
N TYR A 82 31.15 6.28 6.33
CA TYR A 82 32.41 6.82 6.81
C TYR A 82 33.00 5.91 7.90
N ALA A 83 34.34 5.87 7.98
CA ALA A 83 35.02 5.07 9.00
C ALA A 83 34.76 5.67 10.39
N GLY A 84 34.22 4.86 11.29
CA GLY A 84 34.08 5.20 12.70
C GLY A 84 35.42 5.04 13.44
N THR A 85 35.57 5.73 14.55
CA THR A 85 36.73 5.58 15.46
C THR A 85 36.70 4.26 16.23
N ASP A 86 35.58 3.57 16.23
CA ASP A 86 35.31 2.29 16.89
C ASP A 86 35.58 1.06 16.00
N GLY A 87 36.03 1.28 14.76
CA GLY A 87 36.29 0.23 13.78
C GLY A 87 35.05 -0.27 13.03
N TYR A 88 33.88 0.30 13.31
CA TYR A 88 32.64 0.01 12.58
C TYR A 88 32.41 1.00 11.46
N GLU A 89 31.70 0.56 10.42
CA GLU A 89 31.23 1.43 9.36
C GLU A 89 30.01 2.22 9.85
N ASN A 90 30.11 3.53 9.85
CA ASN A 90 29.01 4.42 10.23
C ASN A 90 28.41 5.09 8.99
N PHE A 91 27.16 5.52 9.07
CA PHE A 91 26.43 6.14 7.97
C PHE A 91 25.96 7.55 8.30
N ARG A 92 26.22 8.47 7.38
CA ARG A 92 25.55 9.77 7.38
C ARG A 92 24.28 9.66 6.54
N HIS A 93 23.15 9.94 7.17
CA HIS A 93 21.85 9.98 6.51
C HIS A 93 21.56 11.36 5.95
N ALA A 94 21.22 11.44 4.69
CA ALA A 94 20.65 12.61 4.05
C ALA A 94 19.33 12.21 3.38
N ILE A 95 18.37 13.13 3.42
CA ILE A 95 17.08 12.98 2.72
C ILE A 95 16.95 14.12 1.73
N GLY A 96 16.59 13.78 0.52
CA GLY A 96 16.31 14.73 -0.54
C GLY A 96 14.98 14.46 -1.23
N VAL A 97 14.59 15.39 -2.06
CA VAL A 97 13.44 15.26 -2.96
C VAL A 97 13.98 14.95 -4.36
N ALA A 98 13.44 13.93 -4.97
CA ALA A 98 13.75 13.56 -6.34
C ALA A 98 12.48 13.58 -7.21
N GLN A 99 12.67 13.76 -8.51
CA GLN A 99 11.60 13.68 -9.49
C GLN A 99 12.01 12.70 -10.60
N ALA A 100 11.13 11.74 -10.89
CA ALA A 100 11.37 10.74 -11.91
C ALA A 100 11.45 11.39 -13.30
N ASN A 101 12.47 11.04 -14.07
CA ASN A 101 12.69 11.48 -15.45
C ASN A 101 11.96 10.62 -16.49
N LYS A 102 11.43 9.48 -16.09
CA LYS A 102 10.63 8.55 -16.91
C LYS A 102 9.25 8.39 -16.33
N ASN A 103 8.28 8.09 -17.19
CA ASN A 103 6.94 7.76 -16.74
C ASN A 103 6.96 6.49 -15.88
N VAL A 104 6.25 6.55 -14.76
CA VAL A 104 6.02 5.40 -13.89
C VAL A 104 4.64 4.84 -14.21
N GLN A 105 4.60 3.59 -14.64
CA GLN A 105 3.35 2.88 -14.91
C GLN A 105 3.14 1.82 -13.83
N LEU A 106 1.91 1.74 -13.33
CA LEU A 106 1.51 0.74 -12.36
C LEU A 106 0.30 -0.03 -12.91
N LEU A 107 0.44 -1.34 -13.00
CA LEU A 107 -0.65 -2.27 -13.27
C LEU A 107 -1.00 -3.00 -11.97
N GLY A 108 -2.29 -3.07 -11.64
CA GLY A 108 -2.79 -3.83 -10.48
C GLY A 108 -4.01 -4.66 -10.85
N ILE A 109 -4.07 -5.89 -10.35
CA ILE A 109 -5.24 -6.78 -10.43
C ILE A 109 -5.51 -7.29 -9.03
N THR A 110 -6.72 -7.07 -8.52
CA THR A 110 -7.16 -7.53 -7.19
C THR A 110 -8.38 -8.41 -7.33
N LEU A 111 -8.33 -9.59 -6.73
CA LEU A 111 -9.46 -10.52 -6.59
C LEU A 111 -9.88 -10.54 -5.11
N ASN A 112 -11.13 -10.17 -4.85
CA ASN A 112 -11.78 -10.38 -3.55
C ASN A 112 -12.76 -11.53 -3.71
N GLN A 113 -12.69 -12.51 -2.79
CA GLN A 113 -13.59 -13.67 -2.76
C GLN A 113 -13.94 -14.02 -1.34
N ASP A 114 -15.24 -13.95 -1.04
CA ASP A 114 -15.78 -14.30 0.25
C ASP A 114 -16.58 -15.62 0.16
N PHE A 115 -16.38 -16.46 1.16
CA PHE A 115 -17.13 -17.71 1.34
C PHE A 115 -17.83 -17.67 2.68
N HIS A 116 -19.08 -18.20 2.69
CA HIS A 116 -19.88 -18.27 3.88
C HIS A 116 -20.57 -19.65 3.98
N TRP A 117 -20.28 -20.39 5.04
CA TRP A 117 -20.85 -21.72 5.30
C TRP A 117 -21.34 -21.79 6.76
N GLY A 118 -22.60 -21.44 6.99
CA GLY A 118 -23.18 -21.43 8.32
C GLY A 118 -22.46 -20.44 9.25
N VAL A 119 -21.75 -20.96 10.25
CA VAL A 119 -20.96 -20.11 11.18
C VAL A 119 -19.57 -19.79 10.69
N PHE A 120 -19.07 -20.50 9.67
CA PHE A 120 -17.74 -20.29 9.12
C PHE A 120 -17.76 -19.27 8.00
N ASN A 121 -16.87 -18.30 8.08
CA ASN A 121 -16.64 -17.27 7.09
C ASN A 121 -15.17 -17.27 6.67
N TRP A 122 -14.93 -17.05 5.39
CA TRP A 122 -13.58 -17.00 4.85
C TRP A 122 -13.49 -15.91 3.77
N GLU A 123 -12.81 -14.83 4.10
CA GLU A 123 -12.62 -13.64 3.27
C GLU A 123 -11.22 -13.65 2.70
N ASN A 124 -11.08 -13.39 1.40
CA ASN A 124 -9.79 -13.41 0.71
C ASN A 124 -9.65 -12.20 -0.19
N GLU A 125 -8.46 -11.61 -0.17
CA GLU A 125 -8.02 -10.60 -1.10
C GLU A 125 -6.65 -10.99 -1.66
N LEU A 126 -6.56 -11.14 -2.97
CA LEU A 126 -5.34 -11.46 -3.70
C LEU A 126 -5.03 -10.31 -4.65
N THR A 127 -3.85 -9.72 -4.55
CA THR A 127 -3.44 -8.62 -5.40
C THR A 127 -2.15 -8.98 -6.12
N TYR A 128 -2.17 -8.82 -7.44
CA TYR A 128 -0.99 -8.84 -8.30
C TYR A 128 -0.75 -7.44 -8.84
N GLN A 129 0.48 -6.94 -8.73
CA GLN A 129 0.82 -5.60 -9.19
C GLN A 129 2.24 -5.52 -9.74
N VAL A 130 2.43 -4.66 -10.72
CA VAL A 130 3.73 -4.45 -11.36
C VAL A 130 3.94 -2.96 -11.58
N SER A 131 5.08 -2.46 -11.09
CA SER A 131 5.59 -1.12 -11.40
C SER A 131 6.62 -1.20 -12.52
N SER A 132 6.54 -0.29 -13.50
CA SER A 132 7.53 -0.16 -14.57
C SER A 132 8.88 0.37 -14.08
N ASN A 133 8.90 1.00 -12.89
CA ASN A 133 10.12 1.52 -12.27
C ASN A 133 10.10 1.22 -10.76
N LYS A 134 10.69 0.09 -10.38
CA LYS A 134 10.73 -0.38 -8.99
C LYS A 134 11.68 0.44 -8.10
N ASP A 135 12.61 1.18 -8.69
CA ASP A 135 13.54 2.03 -7.94
C ASP A 135 12.87 3.33 -7.47
N VAL A 136 11.80 3.73 -8.14
CA VAL A 136 11.05 4.97 -7.85
C VAL A 136 9.72 4.67 -7.15
N LEU A 137 9.05 3.59 -7.56
CA LEU A 137 7.80 3.13 -6.96
C LEU A 137 7.88 1.62 -6.70
N PRO A 138 8.59 1.20 -5.64
CA PRO A 138 8.70 -0.20 -5.26
C PRO A 138 7.37 -0.71 -4.71
N VAL A 139 6.88 -1.81 -5.29
CA VAL A 139 5.67 -2.48 -4.82
C VAL A 139 5.91 -4.00 -4.79
N PRO A 140 5.33 -4.74 -3.83
CA PRO A 140 5.36 -6.20 -3.88
C PRO A 140 4.58 -6.69 -5.10
N THR A 141 5.14 -7.62 -5.85
CA THR A 141 4.50 -8.15 -7.07
C THR A 141 3.22 -8.91 -6.76
N PHE A 142 3.18 -9.59 -5.62
CA PHE A 142 2.00 -10.30 -5.14
C PHE A 142 1.80 -10.03 -3.66
N SER A 143 0.55 -9.81 -3.28
CA SER A 143 0.11 -9.76 -1.88
C SER A 143 -1.18 -10.53 -1.70
N ALA A 144 -1.35 -11.14 -0.54
CA ALA A 144 -2.51 -11.89 -0.15
C ALA A 144 -2.94 -11.54 1.27
N TYR A 145 -4.22 -11.35 1.45
CA TYR A 145 -4.87 -11.30 2.74
C TYR A 145 -5.93 -12.39 2.80
N SER A 146 -5.96 -13.15 3.87
CA SER A 146 -6.93 -14.20 4.09
C SER A 146 -7.38 -14.17 5.55
N ASN A 147 -8.68 -14.12 5.78
CA ASN A 147 -9.27 -14.09 7.11
C ASN A 147 -10.31 -15.20 7.22
N ALA A 148 -10.02 -16.20 8.06
CA ALA A 148 -10.92 -17.32 8.34
C ALA A 148 -11.45 -17.18 9.76
N TYR A 149 -12.77 -17.11 9.93
CA TYR A 149 -13.36 -16.92 11.24
C TYR A 149 -14.69 -17.64 11.44
N LEU A 150 -14.98 -17.96 12.69
CA LEU A 150 -16.24 -18.50 13.17
C LEU A 150 -17.07 -17.39 13.79
N LEU A 151 -18.30 -17.20 13.32
CA LEU A 151 -19.25 -16.23 13.84
C LEU A 151 -20.48 -16.94 14.39
N PHE A 152 -20.66 -16.94 15.71
CA PHE A 152 -21.75 -17.61 16.39
C PHE A 152 -22.21 -16.86 17.64
N ARG A 153 -23.25 -17.36 18.30
CA ARG A 153 -23.74 -16.78 19.56
C ARG A 153 -23.71 -17.81 20.67
N ILE A 154 -23.03 -17.50 21.76
CA ILE A 154 -23.07 -18.28 23.00
C ILE A 154 -24.33 -17.87 23.80
N ALA A 155 -25.10 -18.84 24.28
CA ALA A 155 -26.32 -18.63 25.04
C ALA A 155 -27.30 -17.65 24.36
N LYS A 156 -27.30 -17.54 23.02
CA LYS A 156 -28.11 -16.63 22.20
C LYS A 156 -27.87 -15.12 22.41
N VAL A 157 -27.03 -14.74 23.35
CA VAL A 157 -26.80 -13.33 23.74
C VAL A 157 -25.41 -12.82 23.44
N LEU A 158 -24.37 -13.63 23.64
CA LEU A 158 -22.98 -13.23 23.40
C LEU A 158 -22.60 -13.55 21.94
N ARG A 159 -22.54 -12.53 21.08
CA ARG A 159 -22.00 -12.67 19.74
C ARG A 159 -20.49 -12.85 19.86
N THR A 160 -20.00 -13.96 19.34
CA THR A 160 -18.60 -14.37 19.42
C THR A 160 -18.06 -14.55 18.01
N GLU A 161 -16.89 -13.98 17.78
CA GLU A 161 -16.13 -14.11 16.55
C GLU A 161 -14.72 -14.55 16.91
N LEU A 162 -14.32 -15.72 16.42
CA LEU A 162 -12.97 -16.27 16.62
C LEU A 162 -12.35 -16.47 15.25
N GLY A 163 -11.20 -15.90 15.02
CA GLY A 163 -10.60 -15.94 13.71
C GLY A 163 -9.09 -15.93 13.70
N VAL A 164 -8.57 -16.20 12.51
CA VAL A 164 -7.16 -16.10 12.16
C VAL A 164 -7.07 -15.34 10.86
N ASP A 165 -6.30 -14.27 10.85
CA ASP A 165 -5.94 -13.58 9.62
C ASP A 165 -4.47 -13.84 9.24
N VAL A 166 -4.23 -13.92 7.94
CA VAL A 166 -2.91 -14.13 7.35
C VAL A 166 -2.67 -13.04 6.32
N ARG A 167 -1.53 -12.37 6.43
CA ARG A 167 -1.05 -11.43 5.44
C ARG A 167 0.27 -11.93 4.87
N TYR A 168 0.38 -11.90 3.56
CA TYR A 168 1.58 -12.29 2.85
C TYR A 168 1.86 -11.31 1.73
N PHE A 169 3.12 -11.01 1.49
CA PHE A 169 3.56 -10.27 0.31
C PHE A 169 4.95 -10.72 -0.13
N THR A 170 5.19 -10.67 -1.43
CA THR A 170 6.48 -11.01 -2.03
C THR A 170 7.52 -9.97 -1.67
N ARG A 171 8.78 -10.39 -1.65
CA ARG A 171 9.92 -9.54 -1.32
C ARG A 171 10.02 -8.32 -2.24
N TYR A 172 10.26 -7.16 -1.64
CA TYR A 172 10.53 -5.90 -2.34
C TYR A 172 11.32 -4.93 -1.42
N ASN A 173 11.93 -3.91 -2.01
CA ASN A 173 12.63 -2.86 -1.26
C ASN A 173 11.61 -1.81 -0.82
N ALA A 174 10.97 -2.03 0.32
CA ALA A 174 9.98 -1.10 0.83
C ALA A 174 10.60 0.26 1.16
N PRO A 175 9.88 1.38 0.95
CA PRO A 175 10.33 2.67 1.46
C PRO A 175 10.57 2.62 2.96
N THR A 176 11.65 3.27 3.43
CA THR A 176 11.99 3.36 4.84
C THR A 176 11.38 4.62 5.47
N TYR A 177 10.99 4.52 6.73
CA TYR A 177 10.50 5.69 7.46
C TYR A 177 11.68 6.57 7.90
N SER A 178 11.66 7.84 7.49
CA SER A 178 12.65 8.83 7.91
C SER A 178 12.08 9.75 9.00
N PRO A 179 12.56 9.66 10.24
CA PRO A 179 12.14 10.56 11.30
C PRO A 179 12.55 12.02 11.06
N ILE A 180 13.57 12.27 10.20
CA ILE A 180 14.04 13.61 9.83
C ILE A 180 12.91 14.44 9.20
N ILE A 181 12.09 13.78 8.38
CA ILE A 181 11.01 14.42 7.62
C ILE A 181 9.62 13.93 8.03
N GLY A 182 9.53 12.94 8.93
CA GLY A 182 8.25 12.33 9.33
C GLY A 182 7.51 11.61 8.19
N GLN A 183 8.23 11.15 7.15
CA GLN A 183 7.68 10.53 5.95
C GLN A 183 8.49 9.31 5.51
N TYR A 184 7.91 8.51 4.62
CA TYR A 184 8.61 7.42 3.97
C TYR A 184 9.44 7.95 2.79
N ALA A 185 10.67 7.46 2.67
CA ALA A 185 11.60 7.75 1.60
C ALA A 185 12.05 6.46 0.90
N ILE A 186 12.32 6.54 -0.38
CA ILE A 186 12.94 5.43 -1.12
C ILE A 186 14.34 5.22 -0.54
N GLN A 187 14.66 3.97 -0.23
CA GLN A 187 15.95 3.59 0.32
C GLN A 187 17.08 3.88 -0.68
N ASP A 188 18.27 4.17 -0.15
CA ASP A 188 19.48 4.19 -0.97
C ASP A 188 19.70 2.82 -1.61
N ALA A 189 19.87 2.79 -2.94
CA ALA A 189 19.95 1.54 -3.70
C ALA A 189 21.13 0.64 -3.26
N GLN A 190 22.23 1.27 -2.78
CA GLN A 190 23.43 0.54 -2.35
C GLN A 190 23.20 -0.22 -1.04
N TYR A 191 22.35 0.30 -0.16
CA TYR A 191 22.12 -0.24 1.19
C TYR A 191 20.67 -0.71 1.40
N ALA A 192 19.92 -0.87 0.32
CA ALA A 192 18.50 -1.21 0.40
C ALA A 192 18.26 -2.57 1.06
N THR A 193 17.38 -2.57 2.04
CA THR A 193 16.93 -3.79 2.72
C THR A 193 15.57 -4.21 2.18
N SER A 194 15.50 -5.44 1.71
CA SER A 194 14.24 -6.03 1.24
C SER A 194 13.45 -6.64 2.38
N ILE A 195 12.14 -6.48 2.35
CA ILE A 195 11.19 -7.14 3.26
C ILE A 195 10.18 -7.99 2.49
N GLY A 196 9.56 -8.97 3.16
CA GLY A 196 8.54 -9.84 2.58
C GLY A 196 8.97 -11.30 2.45
N ASN A 197 8.17 -12.13 1.77
CA ASN A 197 8.29 -13.58 1.67
C ASN A 197 8.11 -14.34 2.98
N TYR A 198 7.39 -13.77 3.94
CA TYR A 198 6.96 -14.46 5.15
C TYR A 198 5.50 -14.10 5.47
N PRO A 199 4.71 -15.05 6.00
CA PRO A 199 3.37 -14.77 6.44
C PRO A 199 3.38 -14.04 7.79
N ILE A 200 2.50 -13.06 7.93
CA ILE A 200 2.16 -12.43 9.21
C ILE A 200 0.82 -12.99 9.60
N ILE A 201 0.77 -13.67 10.74
CA ILE A 201 -0.42 -14.39 11.21
C ILE A 201 -0.87 -13.79 12.54
N ASN A 202 -2.15 -13.42 12.62
CA ASN A 202 -2.78 -12.98 13.84
C ASN A 202 -3.96 -13.89 14.16
N ALA A 203 -4.09 -14.27 15.43
CA ALA A 203 -5.30 -14.91 15.95
C ALA A 203 -6.06 -13.88 16.80
N TYR A 204 -7.37 -13.87 16.71
CA TYR A 204 -8.18 -12.89 17.42
C TYR A 204 -9.48 -13.48 17.96
N ALA A 205 -10.03 -12.87 19.01
CA ALA A 205 -11.33 -13.17 19.56
C ALA A 205 -12.09 -11.87 19.87
N ASN A 206 -13.25 -11.71 19.27
CA ASN A 206 -14.14 -10.59 19.47
C ASN A 206 -15.44 -11.04 20.14
N PHE A 207 -15.83 -10.36 21.20
CA PHE A 207 -17.05 -10.65 21.94
C PHE A 207 -17.94 -9.41 21.97
N HIS A 208 -19.22 -9.57 21.69
CA HIS A 208 -20.18 -8.48 21.75
C HIS A 208 -21.40 -8.90 22.60
N LEU A 209 -21.51 -8.29 23.77
CA LEU A 209 -22.62 -8.49 24.71
C LEU A 209 -23.38 -7.18 24.90
N LYS A 210 -24.60 -7.08 24.37
CA LYS A 210 -25.46 -5.89 24.43
C LYS A 210 -24.71 -4.64 23.94
N ARG A 211 -24.26 -3.77 24.86
CA ARG A 211 -23.55 -2.51 24.56
C ARG A 211 -22.03 -2.60 24.74
N THR A 212 -21.53 -3.74 25.21
CA THR A 212 -20.11 -3.93 25.53
C THR A 212 -19.44 -4.80 24.46
N ARG A 213 -18.23 -4.41 24.05
CA ARG A 213 -17.38 -5.15 23.12
C ARG A 213 -16.03 -5.42 23.77
N PHE A 214 -15.53 -6.63 23.61
CA PHE A 214 -14.20 -7.08 24.04
C PHE A 214 -13.43 -7.56 22.82
N TYR A 215 -12.17 -7.20 22.73
CA TYR A 215 -11.24 -7.57 21.66
C TYR A 215 -10.00 -8.16 22.29
N LEU A 216 -9.56 -9.30 21.78
CA LEU A 216 -8.34 -10.01 22.18
C LEU A 216 -7.52 -10.35 20.93
#